data_8271fd617f069bf6c9505ef7f5c4d3cf
#
_entry.id   8271fd617f069bf6c9505ef7f5c4d3cf
#
_cell.length_a   1.000
_cell.length_b   1.000
_cell.length_c   1.000
_cell.angle_alpha   90.00
_cell.angle_beta   90.00
_cell.angle_gamma   90.00
#
_symmetry.space_group_name_H-M   'P 1'
#
loop_
_entity.id
_entity.type
_entity.pdbx_description
1 polymer ?
#
loop_
_entity_poly.entity_id
_entity_poly.type
_entity_poly.pdbx_seq_one_letter_code
_entity_poly.pdbx_strand_id
1 'polypeptide(L)'
;MTSAVQPTRRGVLGAAGAGALAVGLTGAGGSAAAVSSYRGNRGDRSDRGDGRPADGGRGRTVAILLYDGFTALDAVGPYEMLCRLPGVRVVTVAHRPGPVRTDTGQLALTAERALADVRRADVLLVPGGGNRGTVATMEDRAVLNWVRLLHRRTTWTTSVCTGSLILGSAGLLKGLPATTYWASRPYLAKLGAVWTPGRFVEAGRIITAAGVSAGLDMGLHLAARLCGDATARATQLAVEYDPHPPFDSGSPEKADETTRRLALKLIDDAVVPAA
;
A
#
# COMPACT_ATOMS: atom_id res chain seq x y z
N MET A 1 11.34 -18.21 -60.02
CA MET A 1 10.10 -17.50 -59.76
C MET A 1 9.20 -18.41 -58.94
N THR A 2 9.30 -18.38 -57.64
CA THR A 2 8.45 -19.20 -56.74
C THR A 2 7.90 -18.26 -55.68
N SER A 3 6.58 -18.05 -55.78
CA SER A 3 5.80 -17.16 -54.94
C SER A 3 5.57 -17.84 -53.60
N ALA A 4 5.96 -17.19 -52.51
CA ALA A 4 5.67 -17.61 -51.13
C ALA A 4 4.30 -17.09 -50.70
N VAL A 5 3.42 -18.04 -50.41
CA VAL A 5 2.07 -17.82 -49.86
C VAL A 5 2.19 -17.59 -48.36
N GLN A 6 1.71 -16.44 -47.88
CA GLN A 6 1.56 -16.16 -46.47
C GLN A 6 0.29 -16.83 -45.92
N PRO A 7 0.31 -17.47 -44.72
CA PRO A 7 -0.89 -18.00 -44.10
C PRO A 7 -1.68 -16.89 -43.38
N THR A 8 -2.97 -16.88 -43.67
CA THR A 8 -3.99 -16.00 -43.07
C THR A 8 -4.27 -16.34 -41.61
N ARG A 9 -4.38 -15.31 -40.77
CA ARG A 9 -4.85 -15.36 -39.37
C ARG A 9 -6.38 -15.64 -39.34
N ARG A 10 -6.78 -16.90 -39.35
CA ARG A 10 -8.14 -17.31 -38.93
C ARG A 10 -8.09 -18.77 -38.53
N GLY A 11 -8.35 -19.07 -37.24
CA GLY A 11 -8.66 -20.44 -36.82
C GLY A 11 -7.91 -20.92 -35.58
N VAL A 12 -8.04 -20.27 -34.42
CA VAL A 12 -7.89 -20.91 -33.10
C VAL A 12 -8.90 -20.27 -32.15
N LEU A 13 -10.13 -20.71 -32.25
CA LEU A 13 -11.16 -20.56 -31.22
C LEU A 13 -12.02 -21.83 -31.30
N GLY A 14 -11.71 -22.80 -30.45
CA GLY A 14 -12.47 -24.04 -30.36
C GLY A 14 -12.18 -24.75 -29.04
N ALA A 15 -13.21 -24.80 -28.19
CA ALA A 15 -13.42 -25.72 -27.10
C ALA A 15 -12.55 -25.62 -25.85
N ALA A 16 -13.01 -24.80 -24.88
CA ALA A 16 -12.75 -25.07 -23.47
C ALA A 16 -13.96 -25.80 -22.89
N GLY A 17 -13.84 -27.13 -22.78
CA GLY A 17 -14.80 -28.00 -22.10
C GLY A 17 -14.73 -27.79 -20.59
N ALA A 18 -15.90 -27.62 -19.98
CA ALA A 18 -16.08 -27.61 -18.54
C ALA A 18 -15.79 -29.03 -17.98
N GLY A 19 -14.66 -29.14 -17.25
CA GLY A 19 -14.34 -30.34 -16.46
C GLY A 19 -14.72 -30.12 -15.01
N ALA A 20 -15.89 -30.60 -14.61
CA ALA A 20 -16.26 -30.72 -13.20
C ALA A 20 -15.45 -31.86 -12.58
N LEU A 21 -14.56 -31.55 -11.64
CA LEU A 21 -13.88 -32.51 -10.77
C LEU A 21 -14.84 -32.90 -9.63
N ALA A 22 -15.53 -34.02 -9.83
CA ALA A 22 -16.21 -34.73 -8.75
C ALA A 22 -15.18 -35.55 -7.98
N VAL A 23 -14.86 -35.15 -6.74
CA VAL A 23 -14.09 -35.96 -5.80
C VAL A 23 -15.04 -36.97 -5.16
N GLY A 24 -14.97 -38.22 -5.59
CA GLY A 24 -15.65 -39.33 -4.95
C GLY A 24 -14.98 -39.70 -3.65
N LEU A 25 -15.71 -39.59 -2.54
CA LEU A 25 -15.38 -40.20 -1.26
C LEU A 25 -15.88 -41.63 -1.25
N THR A 26 -14.96 -42.63 -1.37
CA THR A 26 -15.23 -44.00 -0.93
C THR A 26 -14.56 -44.24 0.40
N GLY A 27 -15.38 -44.59 1.37
CA GLY A 27 -14.96 -44.86 2.73
C GLY A 27 -14.36 -46.24 2.93
N ALA A 28 -13.62 -46.36 4.01
CA ALA A 28 -13.64 -47.55 4.88
C ALA A 28 -12.87 -47.29 6.18
N GLY A 29 -13.56 -47.45 7.28
CA GLY A 29 -13.11 -48.29 8.40
C GLY A 29 -12.26 -47.67 9.50
N GLY A 30 -12.89 -47.28 10.59
CA GLY A 30 -12.52 -47.75 11.92
C GLY A 30 -11.36 -47.04 12.66
N SER A 31 -11.66 -46.18 13.62
CA SER A 31 -11.37 -46.42 15.04
C SER A 31 -11.79 -45.19 15.86
N ALA A 32 -12.71 -45.38 16.77
CA ALA A 32 -13.03 -44.43 17.82
C ALA A 32 -11.89 -44.42 18.85
N ALA A 33 -11.33 -43.27 19.13
CA ALA A 33 -10.51 -43.04 20.30
C ALA A 33 -10.81 -41.67 20.90
N ALA A 34 -11.50 -41.76 22.05
CA ALA A 34 -11.44 -40.89 23.21
C ALA A 34 -11.38 -39.38 23.06
N VAL A 35 -12.54 -38.76 23.19
CA VAL A 35 -12.69 -37.37 23.67
C VAL A 35 -12.26 -37.35 25.14
N SER A 36 -11.05 -36.87 25.40
CA SER A 36 -10.62 -36.56 26.78
C SER A 36 -11.10 -35.13 27.10
N SER A 37 -12.06 -35.08 27.99
CA SER A 37 -12.55 -33.89 28.67
C SER A 37 -11.44 -33.21 29.47
N TYR A 38 -10.97 -32.05 29.05
CA TYR A 38 -10.15 -31.19 29.88
C TYR A 38 -11.08 -30.21 30.65
N ARG A 39 -11.39 -30.58 31.88
CA ARG A 39 -12.05 -29.73 32.88
C ARG A 39 -10.96 -28.92 33.60
N GLY A 40 -11.07 -27.60 33.52
CA GLY A 40 -10.91 -26.69 34.65
C GLY A 40 -9.51 -26.35 35.10
N ASN A 41 -9.11 -25.12 34.88
CA ASN A 41 -8.59 -24.32 35.99
C ASN A 41 -9.05 -22.86 35.82
N ARG A 42 -9.74 -22.37 36.84
CA ARG A 42 -10.14 -20.96 37.00
C ARG A 42 -8.93 -20.23 37.60
N GLY A 43 -8.55 -19.12 37.00
CA GLY A 43 -7.72 -18.11 37.67
C GLY A 43 -6.65 -17.54 36.76
N ASP A 44 -6.97 -16.55 35.95
CA ASP A 44 -6.39 -15.22 36.09
C ASP A 44 -7.19 -14.24 35.22
N ARG A 45 -7.69 -13.18 35.88
CA ARG A 45 -8.38 -12.08 35.23
C ARG A 45 -7.34 -10.99 35.02
N SER A 46 -6.83 -10.87 33.82
CA SER A 46 -6.31 -9.58 33.31
C SER A 46 -5.82 -9.77 31.86
N ASP A 47 -6.64 -9.62 30.93
CA ASP A 47 -6.48 -8.90 29.68
C ASP A 47 -7.76 -9.05 28.84
N ARG A 48 -8.77 -8.28 29.21
CA ARG A 48 -9.89 -8.04 28.31
C ARG A 48 -9.45 -6.96 27.37
N GLY A 49 -8.68 -7.34 26.37
CA GLY A 49 -8.61 -6.60 25.11
C GLY A 49 -10.03 -6.52 24.57
N ASP A 50 -10.59 -5.34 24.66
CA ASP A 50 -11.94 -4.98 24.27
C ASP A 50 -12.14 -5.26 22.77
N GLY A 51 -12.53 -6.50 22.45
CA GLY A 51 -12.94 -6.94 21.12
C GLY A 51 -14.31 -6.38 20.75
N ARG A 52 -14.50 -5.07 20.89
CA ARG A 52 -15.63 -4.39 20.30
C ARG A 52 -15.43 -4.40 18.77
N PRO A 53 -16.37 -4.96 18.00
CA PRO A 53 -16.54 -4.56 16.63
C PRO A 53 -16.92 -3.07 16.69
N ALA A 54 -15.92 -2.20 16.45
CA ALA A 54 -16.12 -0.78 16.41
C ALA A 54 -17.07 -0.47 15.27
N ASP A 55 -18.15 0.19 15.63
CA ASP A 55 -19.03 0.95 14.77
C ASP A 55 -20.06 0.16 13.93
N GLY A 56 -21.33 0.34 14.35
CA GLY A 56 -22.50 -0.21 13.66
C GLY A 56 -22.56 0.20 12.19
N GLY A 57 -22.36 -0.76 11.29
CA GLY A 57 -22.90 -0.73 9.93
C GLY A 57 -22.27 0.25 8.92
N ARG A 58 -21.36 1.13 9.29
CA ARG A 58 -20.76 2.09 8.38
C ARG A 58 -19.40 1.59 7.87
N GLY A 59 -19.31 1.28 6.57
CA GLY A 59 -18.05 0.89 5.94
C GLY A 59 -16.96 1.96 6.11
N ARG A 60 -15.70 1.53 6.33
CA ARG A 60 -14.53 2.41 6.41
C ARG A 60 -14.08 2.83 5.02
N THR A 61 -13.66 4.07 4.86
CA THR A 61 -13.14 4.59 3.59
C THR A 61 -11.66 4.88 3.69
N VAL A 62 -10.89 4.34 2.76
CA VAL A 62 -9.48 4.66 2.53
C VAL A 62 -9.40 5.58 1.32
N ALA A 63 -8.88 6.79 1.49
CA ALA A 63 -8.63 7.74 0.41
C ALA A 63 -7.14 7.67 0.02
N ILE A 64 -6.85 7.32 -1.23
CA ILE A 64 -5.50 7.31 -1.79
C ILE A 64 -5.35 8.55 -2.67
N LEU A 65 -4.41 9.44 -2.33
CA LEU A 65 -4.06 10.57 -3.17
C LEU A 65 -3.34 10.07 -4.43
N LEU A 66 -3.74 10.57 -5.59
CA LEU A 66 -2.99 10.46 -6.84
C LEU A 66 -2.62 11.86 -7.33
N TYR A 67 -1.40 12.02 -7.83
CA TYR A 67 -0.91 13.27 -8.42
C TYR A 67 0.07 12.93 -9.55
N ASP A 68 0.21 13.79 -10.54
CA ASP A 68 1.11 13.53 -11.67
C ASP A 68 2.55 13.30 -11.20
N GLY A 69 3.11 12.17 -11.60
CA GLY A 69 4.44 11.74 -11.20
C GLY A 69 4.49 10.95 -9.89
N PHE A 70 3.37 10.41 -9.39
CA PHE A 70 3.40 9.47 -8.26
C PHE A 70 4.02 8.12 -8.66
N THR A 71 4.63 7.43 -7.71
CA THR A 71 5.17 6.07 -7.93
C THR A 71 4.04 5.04 -7.81
N ALA A 72 3.85 4.22 -8.85
CA ALA A 72 2.72 3.30 -8.95
C ALA A 72 2.55 2.39 -7.72
N LEU A 73 3.62 1.70 -7.32
CA LEU A 73 3.54 0.72 -6.23
C LEU A 73 3.29 1.36 -4.86
N ASP A 74 3.62 2.64 -4.67
CA ASP A 74 3.32 3.37 -3.43
C ASP A 74 1.81 3.50 -3.18
N ALA A 75 1.03 3.53 -4.25
CA ALA A 75 -0.43 3.53 -4.19
C ALA A 75 -1.00 2.11 -4.25
N VAL A 76 -0.53 1.29 -5.20
CA VAL A 76 -1.09 -0.04 -5.49
C VAL A 76 -0.71 -1.06 -4.41
N GLY A 77 0.50 -1.00 -3.85
CA GLY A 77 0.93 -1.93 -2.80
C GLY A 77 0.00 -1.92 -1.57
N PRO A 78 -0.19 -0.77 -0.92
CA PRO A 78 -1.16 -0.67 0.17
C PRO A 78 -2.61 -0.93 -0.29
N TYR A 79 -2.98 -0.52 -1.52
CA TYR A 79 -4.30 -0.82 -2.07
C TYR A 79 -4.57 -2.33 -2.04
N GLU A 80 -3.64 -3.17 -2.50
CA GLU A 80 -3.79 -4.63 -2.54
C GLU A 80 -4.01 -5.24 -1.15
N MET A 81 -3.42 -4.66 -0.11
CA MET A 81 -3.60 -5.10 1.27
C MET A 81 -4.93 -4.63 1.90
N LEU A 82 -5.47 -3.50 1.43
CA LEU A 82 -6.62 -2.85 2.07
C LEU A 82 -7.94 -3.10 1.36
N CYS A 83 -7.93 -3.27 0.03
CA CYS A 83 -9.16 -3.41 -0.77
C CYS A 83 -9.95 -4.71 -0.50
N ARG A 84 -9.31 -5.71 0.11
CA ARG A 84 -9.92 -7.02 0.46
C ARG A 84 -10.44 -7.08 1.88
N LEU A 85 -10.22 -6.02 2.68
CA LEU A 85 -10.65 -6.01 4.07
C LEU A 85 -12.18 -5.89 4.20
N PRO A 86 -12.80 -6.63 5.12
CA PRO A 86 -14.24 -6.55 5.34
C PRO A 86 -14.67 -5.13 5.75
N GLY A 87 -15.68 -4.61 5.07
CA GLY A 87 -16.23 -3.28 5.33
C GLY A 87 -15.29 -2.12 4.98
N VAL A 88 -14.22 -2.35 4.22
CA VAL A 88 -13.31 -1.31 3.73
C VAL A 88 -13.58 -1.02 2.26
N ARG A 89 -13.71 0.24 1.93
CA ARG A 89 -13.77 0.75 0.57
C ARG A 89 -12.56 1.65 0.32
N VAL A 90 -11.84 1.39 -0.77
CA VAL A 90 -10.76 2.26 -1.22
C VAL A 90 -11.28 3.19 -2.33
N VAL A 91 -10.88 4.45 -2.31
CA VAL A 91 -11.18 5.46 -3.30
C VAL A 91 -9.91 6.21 -3.69
N THR A 92 -9.67 6.35 -4.97
CA THR A 92 -8.56 7.13 -5.53
C THR A 92 -9.00 8.57 -5.77
N VAL A 93 -8.17 9.52 -5.36
CA VAL A 93 -8.52 10.95 -5.32
C VAL A 93 -7.41 11.78 -5.94
N ALA A 94 -7.74 12.69 -6.86
CA ALA A 94 -6.82 13.64 -7.44
C ALA A 94 -7.47 15.03 -7.53
N HIS A 95 -6.79 16.02 -8.12
CA HIS A 95 -7.40 17.33 -8.42
C HIS A 95 -8.72 17.21 -9.18
N ARG A 96 -8.76 16.28 -10.13
CA ARG A 96 -9.94 15.97 -10.96
C ARG A 96 -10.03 14.46 -11.16
N PRO A 97 -11.22 13.89 -11.35
CA PRO A 97 -11.36 12.51 -11.77
C PRO A 97 -10.72 12.30 -13.16
N GLY A 98 -10.21 11.09 -13.36
CA GLY A 98 -9.59 10.70 -14.63
C GLY A 98 -8.20 10.10 -14.45
N PRO A 99 -7.49 9.84 -15.57
CA PRO A 99 -6.17 9.22 -15.55
C PRO A 99 -5.12 10.17 -14.96
N VAL A 100 -4.33 9.65 -14.03
CA VAL A 100 -3.17 10.32 -13.41
C VAL A 100 -1.92 9.49 -13.74
N ARG A 101 -0.91 10.11 -14.33
CA ARG A 101 0.28 9.40 -14.78
C ARG A 101 1.29 9.22 -13.66
N THR A 102 1.97 8.07 -13.69
CA THR A 102 3.08 7.76 -12.78
C THR A 102 4.33 8.57 -13.13
N ASP A 103 5.31 8.51 -12.26
CA ASP A 103 6.64 9.14 -12.41
C ASP A 103 7.36 8.73 -13.70
N THR A 104 7.23 7.48 -14.12
CA THR A 104 7.79 6.99 -15.39
C THR A 104 6.94 7.36 -16.62
N GLY A 105 5.74 7.89 -16.43
CA GLY A 105 4.79 8.20 -17.51
C GLY A 105 4.23 7.00 -18.27
N GLN A 106 4.72 5.78 -17.98
CA GLN A 106 4.34 4.56 -18.72
C GLN A 106 3.02 3.95 -18.24
N LEU A 107 2.60 4.25 -17.01
CA LEU A 107 1.38 3.79 -16.40
C LEU A 107 0.52 4.97 -15.98
N ALA A 108 -0.79 4.80 -15.99
CA ALA A 108 -1.72 5.72 -15.37
C ALA A 108 -2.72 4.95 -14.51
N LEU A 109 -3.07 5.50 -13.35
CA LEU A 109 -4.20 5.07 -12.54
C LEU A 109 -5.33 6.07 -12.66
N THR A 110 -6.57 5.60 -12.60
CA THR A 110 -7.73 6.48 -12.64
C THR A 110 -8.06 6.99 -11.25
N ALA A 111 -8.12 8.31 -11.09
CA ALA A 111 -8.73 8.92 -9.91
C ALA A 111 -10.25 8.88 -10.05
N GLU A 112 -10.94 8.31 -9.06
CA GLU A 112 -12.41 8.19 -9.05
C GLU A 112 -13.08 9.49 -8.63
N ARG A 113 -12.40 10.30 -7.81
CA ARG A 113 -12.96 11.49 -7.17
C ARG A 113 -12.03 12.68 -7.25
N ALA A 114 -12.61 13.87 -7.26
CA ALA A 114 -11.84 15.10 -7.03
C ALA A 114 -11.55 15.32 -5.54
N LEU A 115 -10.47 16.09 -5.23
CA LEU A 115 -10.17 16.53 -3.86
C LEU A 115 -11.38 17.20 -3.20
N ALA A 116 -12.14 18.00 -3.95
CA ALA A 116 -13.31 18.73 -3.45
C ALA A 116 -14.45 17.81 -3.00
N ASP A 117 -14.57 16.63 -3.60
CA ASP A 117 -15.65 15.67 -3.36
C ASP A 117 -15.38 14.79 -2.12
N VAL A 118 -14.11 14.64 -1.73
CA VAL A 118 -13.70 13.77 -0.60
C VAL A 118 -13.27 14.62 0.58
N ARG A 119 -14.21 14.88 1.48
CA ARG A 119 -14.00 15.72 2.66
C ARG A 119 -13.84 14.92 3.96
N ARG A 120 -14.00 13.60 3.90
CA ARG A 120 -13.86 12.65 5.03
C ARG A 120 -13.37 11.31 4.48
N ALA A 121 -12.50 10.68 5.24
CA ALA A 121 -12.08 9.29 5.09
C ALA A 121 -11.63 8.78 6.46
N ASP A 122 -11.61 7.48 6.67
CA ASP A 122 -11.09 6.87 7.89
C ASP A 122 -9.57 6.73 7.81
N VAL A 123 -9.06 6.55 6.60
CA VAL A 123 -7.63 6.48 6.30
C VAL A 123 -7.31 7.41 5.13
N LEU A 124 -6.25 8.20 5.28
CA LEU A 124 -5.58 8.91 4.19
C LEU A 124 -4.27 8.19 3.86
N LEU A 125 -4.05 7.87 2.59
CA LEU A 125 -2.78 7.37 2.09
C LEU A 125 -2.21 8.35 1.07
N VAL A 126 -0.97 8.79 1.33
CA VAL A 126 -0.21 9.70 0.46
C VAL A 126 0.99 8.93 -0.12
N PRO A 127 0.95 8.54 -1.40
CA PRO A 127 2.09 7.90 -2.06
C PRO A 127 3.23 8.90 -2.26
N GLY A 128 4.42 8.38 -2.43
CA GLY A 128 5.54 9.14 -2.97
C GLY A 128 5.51 9.18 -4.49
N GLY A 129 6.57 9.71 -5.06
CA GLY A 129 6.70 9.85 -6.50
C GLY A 129 8.10 10.26 -6.90
N GLY A 130 8.30 10.39 -8.18
CA GLY A 130 9.50 10.98 -8.74
C GLY A 130 9.74 12.39 -8.19
N ASN A 131 10.98 12.83 -8.20
CA ASN A 131 11.40 14.09 -7.58
C ASN A 131 10.52 15.27 -8.01
N ARG A 132 10.26 15.39 -9.32
CA ARG A 132 9.44 16.47 -9.89
C ARG A 132 8.00 16.46 -9.38
N GLY A 133 7.32 15.30 -9.43
CA GLY A 133 5.93 15.15 -8.98
C GLY A 133 5.79 15.41 -7.48
N THR A 134 6.73 14.89 -6.69
CA THR A 134 6.76 15.11 -5.23
C THR A 134 6.93 16.58 -4.91
N VAL A 135 7.92 17.29 -5.51
CA VAL A 135 8.17 18.71 -5.26
C VAL A 135 6.97 19.56 -5.65
N ALA A 136 6.42 19.35 -6.85
CA ALA A 136 5.21 20.06 -7.29
C ALA A 136 4.04 19.89 -6.30
N THR A 137 3.86 18.67 -5.79
CA THR A 137 2.80 18.37 -4.82
C THR A 137 3.06 18.99 -3.44
N MET A 138 4.33 19.07 -3.01
CA MET A 138 4.72 19.76 -1.76
C MET A 138 4.45 21.28 -1.81
N GLU A 139 4.36 21.88 -3.00
CA GLU A 139 4.06 23.29 -3.22
C GLU A 139 2.58 23.54 -3.53
N ASP A 140 1.81 22.48 -3.82
CA ASP A 140 0.40 22.57 -4.16
C ASP A 140 -0.47 22.86 -2.94
N ARG A 141 -0.90 24.10 -2.81
CA ARG A 141 -1.73 24.54 -1.68
C ARG A 141 -3.08 23.79 -1.59
N ALA A 142 -3.66 23.41 -2.71
CA ALA A 142 -4.95 22.70 -2.71
C ALA A 142 -4.78 21.30 -2.14
N VAL A 143 -3.74 20.57 -2.57
CA VAL A 143 -3.40 19.25 -2.03
C VAL A 143 -3.04 19.35 -0.55
N LEU A 144 -2.16 20.26 -0.15
CA LEU A 144 -1.75 20.41 1.25
C LEU A 144 -2.93 20.76 2.17
N ASN A 145 -3.83 21.62 1.72
CA ASN A 145 -5.03 21.96 2.49
C ASN A 145 -5.97 20.76 2.61
N TRP A 146 -6.13 19.97 1.55
CA TRP A 146 -6.92 18.76 1.56
C TRP A 146 -6.31 17.69 2.48
N VAL A 147 -4.99 17.48 2.44
CA VAL A 147 -4.28 16.58 3.36
C VAL A 147 -4.51 16.98 4.81
N ARG A 148 -4.38 18.28 5.15
CA ARG A 148 -4.69 18.79 6.49
C ARG A 148 -6.15 18.61 6.89
N LEU A 149 -7.08 18.81 5.94
CA LEU A 149 -8.51 18.61 6.15
C LEU A 149 -8.81 17.15 6.49
N LEU A 150 -8.31 16.21 5.69
CA LEU A 150 -8.52 14.79 5.95
C LEU A 150 -7.83 14.34 7.22
N HIS A 151 -6.58 14.74 7.46
CA HIS A 151 -5.86 14.38 8.68
C HIS A 151 -6.66 14.69 9.94
N ARG A 152 -7.39 15.80 10.02
CA ARG A 152 -8.22 16.11 11.19
C ARG A 152 -9.37 15.15 11.42
N ARG A 153 -9.74 14.36 10.41
CA ARG A 153 -10.94 13.51 10.38
C ARG A 153 -10.66 12.04 10.19
N THR A 154 -9.42 11.68 9.85
CA THR A 154 -8.98 10.29 9.68
C THR A 154 -8.63 9.66 11.01
N THR A 155 -8.84 8.35 11.13
CA THR A 155 -8.25 7.52 12.18
C THR A 155 -6.75 7.36 11.92
N TRP A 156 -6.38 7.13 10.65
CA TRP A 156 -5.00 6.94 10.24
C TRP A 156 -4.64 7.86 9.07
N THR A 157 -3.50 8.54 9.17
CA THR A 157 -2.87 9.26 8.07
C THR A 157 -1.57 8.56 7.73
N THR A 158 -1.44 8.08 6.50
CA THR A 158 -0.32 7.23 6.10
C THR A 158 0.40 7.79 4.89
N SER A 159 1.67 7.45 4.75
CA SER A 159 2.45 7.76 3.56
C SER A 159 3.41 6.64 3.21
N VAL A 160 3.78 6.56 1.93
CA VAL A 160 4.83 5.67 1.43
C VAL A 160 5.91 6.52 0.76
N CYS A 161 7.17 6.13 0.90
CA CYS A 161 8.29 6.73 0.20
C CYS A 161 8.40 8.25 0.44
N THR A 162 8.53 9.06 -0.63
CA THR A 162 8.55 10.53 -0.56
C THR A 162 7.21 11.17 -0.20
N GLY A 163 6.13 10.40 -0.10
CA GLY A 163 4.84 10.87 0.41
C GLY A 163 4.92 11.47 1.81
N SER A 164 5.88 11.02 2.62
CA SER A 164 6.17 11.64 3.93
C SER A 164 6.66 13.09 3.82
N LEU A 165 7.32 13.47 2.72
CA LEU A 165 7.71 14.87 2.48
C LEU A 165 6.47 15.74 2.25
N ILE A 166 5.45 15.22 1.57
CA ILE A 166 4.16 15.90 1.38
C ILE A 166 3.46 16.09 2.74
N LEU A 167 3.45 15.05 3.61
CA LEU A 167 2.94 15.18 4.98
C LEU A 167 3.75 16.19 5.79
N GLY A 168 5.07 16.22 5.63
CA GLY A 168 5.97 17.20 6.25
C GLY A 168 5.65 18.62 5.80
N SER A 169 5.47 18.85 4.48
CA SER A 169 5.06 20.16 3.92
C SER A 169 3.67 20.59 4.36
N ALA A 170 2.79 19.62 4.65
CA ALA A 170 1.52 19.89 5.31
C ALA A 170 1.66 20.26 6.79
N GLY A 171 2.88 20.19 7.38
CA GLY A 171 3.16 20.50 8.78
C GLY A 171 2.78 19.38 9.76
N LEU A 172 2.52 18.18 9.27
CA LEU A 172 1.99 17.08 10.09
C LEU A 172 3.07 16.25 10.81
N LEU A 173 4.34 16.38 10.42
CA LEU A 173 5.44 15.56 10.94
C LEU A 173 6.39 16.31 11.88
N LYS A 174 6.13 17.59 12.18
CA LYS A 174 7.04 18.40 13.01
C LYS A 174 7.22 17.80 14.40
N GLY A 175 8.46 17.46 14.76
CA GLY A 175 8.83 16.84 16.03
C GLY A 175 8.45 15.37 16.19
N LEU A 176 7.85 14.75 15.17
CA LEU A 176 7.44 13.35 15.23
C LEU A 176 8.49 12.41 14.62
N PRO A 177 8.65 11.19 15.14
CA PRO A 177 9.40 10.15 14.48
C PRO A 177 8.72 9.77 13.16
N ALA A 178 9.51 9.69 12.09
CA ALA A 178 9.02 9.35 10.76
C ALA A 178 10.11 8.72 9.90
N THR A 179 9.71 7.95 8.91
CA THR A 179 10.61 7.42 7.88
C THR A 179 10.21 7.91 6.49
N THR A 180 11.10 7.74 5.52
CA THR A 180 10.93 8.14 4.12
C THR A 180 11.81 7.28 3.22
N TYR A 181 11.72 7.49 1.91
CA TYR A 181 12.67 6.94 0.95
C TYR A 181 14.11 7.29 1.36
N TRP A 182 15.03 6.33 1.27
CA TRP A 182 16.38 6.45 1.84
C TRP A 182 17.16 7.68 1.38
N ALA A 183 17.07 8.05 0.09
CA ALA A 183 17.76 9.23 -0.44
C ALA A 183 17.10 10.55 -0.02
N SER A 184 15.89 10.51 0.51
CA SER A 184 15.12 11.69 0.91
C SER A 184 15.21 12.01 2.40
N ARG A 185 15.95 11.22 3.19
CA ARG A 185 16.15 11.42 4.64
C ARG A 185 16.55 12.86 5.02
N PRO A 186 17.51 13.51 4.29
CA PRO A 186 17.90 14.89 4.62
C PRO A 186 16.76 15.91 4.44
N TYR A 187 15.88 15.68 3.47
CA TYR A 187 14.74 16.57 3.20
C TYR A 187 13.65 16.40 4.27
N LEU A 188 13.41 15.17 4.74
CA LEU A 188 12.47 14.90 5.81
C LEU A 188 12.87 15.64 7.10
N ALA A 189 14.15 15.63 7.45
CA ALA A 189 14.69 16.35 8.59
C ALA A 189 14.50 17.89 8.46
N LYS A 190 14.70 18.47 7.26
CA LYS A 190 14.46 19.89 6.99
C LYS A 190 12.99 20.29 7.20
N LEU A 191 12.05 19.35 7.06
CA LEU A 191 10.63 19.55 7.32
C LEU A 191 10.27 19.38 8.82
N GLY A 192 11.28 19.19 9.67
CA GLY A 192 11.15 19.14 11.12
C GLY A 192 10.75 17.78 11.68
N ALA A 193 10.73 16.73 10.90
CA ALA A 193 10.53 15.36 11.38
C ALA A 193 11.83 14.79 11.97
N VAL A 194 11.70 13.85 12.89
CA VAL A 194 12.82 13.07 13.45
C VAL A 194 12.92 11.78 12.63
N TRP A 195 13.90 11.73 11.70
CA TRP A 195 14.08 10.51 10.92
C TRP A 195 14.35 9.30 11.83
N THR A 196 13.59 8.25 11.64
CA THR A 196 13.65 7.01 12.41
C THR A 196 13.81 5.83 11.46
N PRO A 197 14.78 4.92 11.68
CA PRO A 197 14.96 3.74 10.83
C PRO A 197 13.78 2.79 10.98
N GLY A 198 13.50 2.03 9.91
CA GLY A 198 12.45 1.01 9.87
C GLY A 198 11.77 0.97 8.50
N ARG A 199 11.14 -0.17 8.24
CA ARG A 199 10.31 -0.32 7.03
C ARG A 199 9.10 0.60 7.09
N PHE A 200 8.51 0.76 8.27
CA PHE A 200 7.54 1.79 8.58
C PHE A 200 7.71 2.28 10.03
N VAL A 201 7.19 3.45 10.33
CA VAL A 201 7.22 4.10 11.65
C VAL A 201 5.82 4.59 11.97
N GLU A 202 5.29 4.19 13.13
CA GLU A 202 4.01 4.65 13.67
C GLU A 202 4.26 5.71 14.76
N ALA A 203 3.64 6.88 14.59
CA ALA A 203 3.69 7.99 15.51
C ALA A 203 2.27 8.49 15.80
N GLY A 204 1.67 7.99 16.86
CA GLY A 204 0.27 8.25 17.18
C GLY A 204 -0.65 7.71 16.08
N ARG A 205 -1.33 8.58 15.35
CA ARG A 205 -2.21 8.19 14.23
C ARG A 205 -1.58 8.41 12.85
N ILE A 206 -0.28 8.64 12.78
CA ILE A 206 0.45 8.77 11.53
C ILE A 206 1.36 7.56 11.36
N ILE A 207 1.33 6.95 10.18
CA ILE A 207 2.23 5.86 9.82
C ILE A 207 2.96 6.27 8.54
N THR A 208 4.28 6.32 8.58
CA THR A 208 5.12 6.58 7.41
C THR A 208 5.86 5.31 7.03
N ALA A 209 5.81 4.91 5.76
CA ALA A 209 6.59 3.81 5.22
C ALA A 209 7.82 4.33 4.45
N ALA A 210 8.89 3.56 4.47
CA ALA A 210 10.15 3.85 3.78
C ALA A 210 10.00 3.76 2.25
N GLY A 211 10.93 3.18 1.53
CA GLY A 211 10.84 3.05 0.07
C GLY A 211 9.70 2.17 -0.39
N VAL A 212 9.43 2.25 -1.65
CA VAL A 212 8.30 1.73 -2.43
C VAL A 212 7.68 0.43 -1.91
N SER A 213 8.48 -0.64 -1.75
CA SER A 213 7.99 -1.95 -1.27
C SER A 213 7.56 -1.96 0.21
N ALA A 214 8.00 -0.99 1.00
CA ALA A 214 7.61 -0.88 2.40
C ALA A 214 6.12 -0.51 2.58
N GLY A 215 5.48 -0.03 1.52
CA GLY A 215 4.05 0.20 1.46
C GLY A 215 3.22 -1.08 1.66
N LEU A 216 3.72 -2.24 1.23
CA LEU A 216 3.08 -3.54 1.46
C LEU A 216 3.07 -3.90 2.96
N ASP A 217 4.22 -3.77 3.63
CA ASP A 217 4.34 -4.05 5.06
C ASP A 217 3.46 -3.10 5.89
N MET A 218 3.48 -1.81 5.55
CA MET A 218 2.63 -0.80 6.18
C MET A 218 1.15 -1.09 5.93
N GLY A 219 0.78 -1.53 4.72
CA GLY A 219 -0.58 -1.94 4.37
C GLY A 219 -1.08 -3.10 5.24
N LEU A 220 -0.26 -4.13 5.46
CA LEU A 220 -0.58 -5.25 6.36
C LEU A 220 -0.68 -4.81 7.82
N HIS A 221 0.24 -3.96 8.29
CA HIS A 221 0.15 -3.38 9.62
C HIS A 221 -1.15 -2.60 9.81
N LEU A 222 -1.51 -1.77 8.83
CA LEU A 222 -2.76 -1.01 8.85
C LEU A 222 -3.99 -1.93 8.79
N ALA A 223 -3.93 -3.05 8.04
CA ALA A 223 -4.98 -4.07 8.03
C ALA A 223 -5.22 -4.65 9.41
N ALA A 224 -4.15 -4.95 10.16
CA ALA A 224 -4.24 -5.41 11.55
C ALA A 224 -4.87 -4.34 12.47
N ARG A 225 -4.49 -3.06 12.31
CA ARG A 225 -5.07 -1.93 13.05
C ARG A 225 -6.56 -1.72 12.75
N LEU A 226 -6.99 -2.00 11.52
CA LEU A 226 -8.39 -1.81 11.11
C LEU A 226 -9.28 -3.02 11.41
N CYS A 227 -8.79 -4.23 11.19
CA CYS A 227 -9.60 -5.46 11.18
C CYS A 227 -9.06 -6.60 12.05
N GLY A 228 -7.99 -6.34 12.82
CA GLY A 228 -7.34 -7.32 13.69
C GLY A 228 -6.34 -8.23 12.98
N ASP A 229 -5.46 -8.85 13.78
CA ASP A 229 -4.32 -9.65 13.30
C ASP A 229 -4.75 -10.86 12.47
N ALA A 230 -5.84 -11.53 12.82
CA ALA A 230 -6.33 -12.67 12.07
C ALA A 230 -6.68 -12.31 10.62
N THR A 231 -7.34 -11.17 10.42
CA THR A 231 -7.69 -10.66 9.08
C THR A 231 -6.43 -10.24 8.31
N ALA A 232 -5.48 -9.58 8.97
CA ALA A 232 -4.22 -9.18 8.33
C ALA A 232 -3.39 -10.39 7.87
N ARG A 233 -3.28 -11.44 8.70
CA ARG A 233 -2.62 -12.70 8.33
C ARG A 233 -3.31 -13.41 7.18
N ALA A 234 -4.65 -13.45 7.19
CA ALA A 234 -5.41 -14.01 6.07
C ALA A 234 -5.21 -13.20 4.78
N THR A 235 -5.13 -11.87 4.87
CA THR A 235 -4.83 -10.99 3.73
C THR A 235 -3.44 -11.24 3.20
N GLN A 236 -2.42 -11.38 4.07
CA GLN A 236 -1.06 -11.71 3.68
C GLN A 236 -1.00 -13.00 2.89
N LEU A 237 -1.67 -14.06 3.37
CA LEU A 237 -1.74 -15.35 2.68
C LEU A 237 -2.52 -15.24 1.36
N ALA A 238 -3.61 -14.49 1.34
CA ALA A 238 -4.44 -14.33 0.13
C ALA A 238 -3.71 -13.68 -1.04
N VAL A 239 -2.70 -12.85 -0.76
CA VAL A 239 -1.84 -12.21 -1.78
C VAL A 239 -0.46 -12.88 -1.87
N GLU A 240 -0.24 -13.99 -1.16
CA GLU A 240 1.03 -14.73 -1.11
C GLU A 240 2.25 -13.82 -0.85
N TYR A 241 2.08 -12.83 0.05
CA TYR A 241 3.19 -11.92 0.38
C TYR A 241 4.18 -12.58 1.32
N ASP A 242 5.10 -13.34 0.72
CA ASP A 242 6.23 -14.04 1.37
C ASP A 242 7.53 -13.71 0.60
N PRO A 243 8.09 -12.49 0.75
CA PRO A 243 9.15 -11.99 -0.13
C PRO A 243 10.49 -12.70 0.07
N HIS A 244 11.02 -13.27 -1.01
CA HIS A 244 12.33 -13.88 -1.11
C HIS A 244 13.12 -13.27 -2.27
N PRO A 245 13.64 -12.04 -2.13
CA PRO A 245 14.35 -11.37 -3.22
C PRO A 245 15.66 -12.10 -3.54
N PRO A 246 16.04 -12.22 -4.84
CA PRO A 246 17.24 -12.95 -5.26
C PRO A 246 18.54 -12.22 -4.91
N PHE A 247 18.47 -10.95 -4.49
CA PHE A 247 19.62 -10.12 -4.13
C PHE A 247 19.41 -9.49 -2.76
N ASP A 248 20.51 -9.28 -2.01
CA ASP A 248 20.48 -8.67 -0.68
C ASP A 248 20.97 -7.21 -0.69
N SER A 249 20.53 -6.42 -1.67
CA SER A 249 20.85 -4.99 -1.80
C SER A 249 19.63 -4.08 -1.66
N GLY A 250 18.57 -4.58 -1.03
CA GLY A 250 17.29 -3.88 -0.92
C GLY A 250 17.26 -2.74 0.12
N SER A 251 18.35 -2.46 0.81
CA SER A 251 18.47 -1.30 1.70
C SER A 251 19.82 -0.60 1.49
N PRO A 252 19.92 0.73 1.77
CA PRO A 252 21.18 1.44 1.60
C PRO A 252 22.30 0.95 2.51
N GLU A 253 21.96 0.33 3.65
CA GLU A 253 22.92 -0.25 4.60
C GLU A 253 23.56 -1.54 4.06
N LYS A 254 22.85 -2.27 3.19
CA LYS A 254 23.31 -3.52 2.58
C LYS A 254 23.96 -3.29 1.21
N ALA A 255 23.56 -2.25 0.49
CA ALA A 255 24.10 -1.92 -0.81
C ALA A 255 25.47 -1.25 -0.71
N ASP A 256 26.38 -1.60 -1.64
CA ASP A 256 27.63 -0.87 -1.80
C ASP A 256 27.44 0.50 -2.47
N GLU A 257 28.48 1.33 -2.51
CA GLU A 257 28.41 2.69 -3.05
C GLU A 257 28.11 2.70 -4.55
N THR A 258 28.61 1.74 -5.31
CA THR A 258 28.36 1.64 -6.76
C THR A 258 26.89 1.33 -7.00
N THR A 259 26.34 0.37 -6.28
CA THR A 259 24.94 0.00 -6.35
C THR A 259 24.03 1.18 -5.93
N ARG A 260 24.38 1.93 -4.89
CA ARG A 260 23.61 3.12 -4.47
C ARG A 260 23.60 4.20 -5.56
N ARG A 261 24.75 4.51 -6.17
CA ARG A 261 24.85 5.50 -7.26
C ARG A 261 24.04 5.05 -8.50
N LEU A 262 24.14 3.78 -8.85
CA LEU A 262 23.37 3.23 -9.97
C LEU A 262 21.86 3.29 -9.68
N ALA A 263 21.43 2.98 -8.46
CA ALA A 263 20.02 3.05 -8.08
C ALA A 263 19.46 4.48 -8.22
N LEU A 264 20.20 5.51 -7.81
CA LEU A 264 19.79 6.90 -7.99
C LEU A 264 19.68 7.25 -9.46
N LYS A 265 20.68 6.86 -10.27
CA LYS A 265 20.66 7.09 -11.72
C LYS A 265 19.46 6.41 -12.39
N LEU A 266 19.14 5.15 -12.04
CA LEU A 266 18.00 4.42 -12.60
C LEU A 266 16.66 5.11 -12.27
N ILE A 267 16.55 5.72 -11.09
CA ILE A 267 15.34 6.46 -10.72
C ILE A 267 15.26 7.77 -11.51
N ASP A 268 16.36 8.52 -11.63
CA ASP A 268 16.38 9.79 -12.34
C ASP A 268 16.15 9.59 -13.85
N ASP A 269 16.79 8.57 -14.46
CA ASP A 269 16.64 8.24 -15.89
C ASP A 269 15.23 7.72 -16.24
N ALA A 270 14.53 7.10 -15.29
CA ALA A 270 13.17 6.56 -15.50
C ALA A 270 12.08 7.65 -15.51
N VAL A 271 12.36 8.81 -14.92
CA VAL A 271 11.40 9.92 -14.86
C VAL A 271 11.28 10.57 -16.25
N VAL A 272 10.05 10.65 -16.76
CA VAL A 272 9.80 11.31 -18.05
C VAL A 272 10.13 12.80 -17.96
N PRO A 273 10.95 13.35 -18.88
CA PRO A 273 11.17 14.79 -18.97
C PRO A 273 9.84 15.54 -19.15
N ALA A 274 9.79 16.80 -18.71
CA ALA A 274 8.64 17.66 -19.01
C ALA A 274 8.51 17.81 -20.53
N ALA A 275 7.32 17.54 -21.05
CA ALA A 275 6.96 17.92 -22.40
C ALA A 275 6.90 19.44 -22.53
#